data_b62b3062f83fbec70d74348ccd9a3ef8
#
_entry.id   b62b3062f83fbec70d74348ccd9a3ef8
#
_cell.length_a   1.000
_cell.length_b   1.000
_cell.length_c   1.000
_cell.angle_alpha   90.00
_cell.angle_beta   90.00
_cell.angle_gamma   90.00
#
_symmetry.space_group_name_H-M   'P 1'
#
loop_
_entity.id
_entity.type
_entity.pdbx_description
1 polymer ?
#
loop_
_entity_poly.entity_id
_entity_poly.type
_entity_poly.pdbx_seq_one_letter_code
_entity_poly.pdbx_strand_id
1 'polypeptide(L)'
;MNTQLNLPHPAIMGILNVTPDSFSDGGKYNDLDKALLHCEEMLQQGADLIDIGGCSTRPNNPIATEEEELERVIPVLKAIKRHYPNALVSIDTFRKNVAKACVEEGAENINDISGGLFDPGMLPYIGENHIPYVLMHCVGTPETMHQYSLDGDIHQTVLEFFQRQCDVLESYGHHDIILDPGIGFG
;
A
#
# COMPACT_ATOMS: atom_id res chain seq x y z
N MET A 1 12.84 -1.79 -15.61
CA MET A 1 11.78 -1.26 -16.49
C MET A 1 11.23 -0.02 -15.80
N ASN A 2 11.27 1.16 -16.46
CA ASN A 2 10.62 2.36 -15.89
C ASN A 2 9.10 2.17 -16.01
N THR A 3 8.46 1.69 -14.99
CA THR A 3 7.00 1.62 -14.88
C THR A 3 6.49 2.92 -14.29
N GLN A 4 6.39 3.96 -15.11
CA GLN A 4 5.65 5.14 -14.72
C GLN A 4 4.17 4.76 -14.63
N LEU A 5 3.54 5.03 -13.48
CA LEU A 5 2.10 4.81 -13.31
C LEU A 5 1.33 5.83 -14.16
N ASN A 6 0.84 5.40 -15.31
CA ASN A 6 0.04 6.25 -16.18
C ASN A 6 -1.44 6.13 -15.80
N LEU A 7 -1.82 6.85 -14.75
CA LEU A 7 -3.19 6.89 -14.25
C LEU A 7 -3.98 8.07 -14.86
N PRO A 8 -5.29 7.89 -15.13
CA PRO A 8 -6.17 9.02 -15.46
C PRO A 8 -6.29 10.00 -14.28
N HIS A 9 -6.75 11.21 -14.54
CA HIS A 9 -7.04 12.18 -13.49
C HIS A 9 -8.51 12.58 -13.51
N PRO A 10 -9.28 12.33 -12.44
CA PRO A 10 -8.95 11.57 -11.23
C PRO A 10 -8.89 10.06 -11.48
N ALA A 11 -8.04 9.34 -10.73
CA ALA A 11 -7.97 7.88 -10.73
C ALA A 11 -8.68 7.30 -9.51
N ILE A 12 -9.24 6.10 -9.65
CA ILE A 12 -9.96 5.38 -8.58
C ILE A 12 -9.12 4.17 -8.17
N MET A 13 -8.71 4.14 -6.90
CA MET A 13 -8.04 3.01 -6.27
C MET A 13 -9.07 2.17 -5.50
N GLY A 14 -9.29 0.93 -5.94
CA GLY A 14 -10.16 -0.03 -5.24
C GLY A 14 -9.39 -0.76 -4.15
N ILE A 15 -9.91 -0.75 -2.91
CA ILE A 15 -9.26 -1.35 -1.74
C ILE A 15 -9.68 -2.81 -1.59
N LEU A 16 -8.71 -3.73 -1.61
CA LEU A 16 -8.90 -5.17 -1.42
C LEU A 16 -8.16 -5.66 -0.17
N ASN A 17 -8.85 -5.66 0.97
CA ASN A 17 -8.29 -6.19 2.21
C ASN A 17 -8.40 -7.72 2.26
N VAL A 18 -7.25 -8.39 2.40
CA VAL A 18 -7.12 -9.86 2.49
C VAL A 18 -6.77 -10.32 3.91
N THR A 19 -7.38 -9.67 4.90
CA THR A 19 -7.24 -10.03 6.30
C THR A 19 -8.23 -11.13 6.71
N PRO A 20 -7.95 -11.93 7.77
CA PRO A 20 -8.86 -13.01 8.22
C PRO A 20 -10.29 -12.55 8.47
N ASP A 21 -10.48 -11.32 8.97
CA ASP A 21 -11.80 -10.76 9.25
C ASP A 21 -12.59 -10.39 7.98
N SER A 22 -11.91 -10.21 6.86
CA SER A 22 -12.55 -9.83 5.60
C SER A 22 -13.24 -11.01 4.90
N PHE A 23 -12.88 -12.27 5.26
CA PHE A 23 -13.34 -13.47 4.56
C PHE A 23 -13.74 -14.62 5.51
N SER A 24 -14.20 -14.35 6.70
CA SER A 24 -14.30 -15.24 7.88
C SER A 24 -15.16 -16.52 7.75
N ASP A 25 -15.78 -16.84 6.61
CA ASP A 25 -16.78 -17.92 6.54
C ASP A 25 -16.38 -19.15 5.69
N GLY A 26 -15.10 -19.38 5.31
CA GLY A 26 -14.93 -20.52 4.42
C GLY A 26 -13.58 -20.97 3.90
N GLY A 27 -12.50 -21.01 4.67
CA GLY A 27 -11.25 -21.68 4.26
C GLY A 27 -10.46 -21.03 3.10
N LYS A 28 -9.14 -21.28 3.03
CA LYS A 28 -8.17 -20.58 2.14
C LYS A 28 -8.57 -20.51 0.64
N TYR A 29 -9.24 -21.51 0.08
CA TYR A 29 -9.67 -21.49 -1.35
C TYR A 29 -10.88 -20.60 -1.57
N ASN A 30 -11.83 -20.61 -0.64
CA ASN A 30 -13.04 -19.78 -0.74
C ASN A 30 -12.69 -18.28 -0.57
N ASP A 31 -11.65 -17.97 0.19
CA ASP A 31 -11.19 -16.61 0.42
C ASP A 31 -10.49 -16.03 -0.83
N LEU A 32 -9.73 -16.84 -1.57
CA LEU A 32 -9.13 -16.44 -2.84
C LEU A 32 -10.17 -16.16 -3.91
N ASP A 33 -11.19 -17.04 -4.05
CA ASP A 33 -12.26 -16.86 -5.02
C ASP A 33 -13.09 -15.60 -4.71
N LYS A 34 -13.37 -15.33 -3.44
CA LYS A 34 -14.04 -14.08 -3.01
C LYS A 34 -13.20 -12.84 -3.31
N ALA A 35 -11.89 -12.91 -3.06
CA ALA A 35 -10.98 -11.80 -3.37
C ALA A 35 -10.94 -11.51 -4.88
N LEU A 36 -10.90 -12.55 -5.72
CA LEU A 36 -10.96 -12.41 -7.18
C LEU A 36 -12.29 -11.83 -7.66
N LEU A 37 -13.41 -12.31 -7.11
CA LEU A 37 -14.74 -11.80 -7.47
C LEU A 37 -14.86 -10.30 -7.09
N HIS A 38 -14.40 -9.93 -5.90
CA HIS A 38 -14.43 -8.52 -5.47
C HIS A 38 -13.50 -7.64 -6.31
N CYS A 39 -12.33 -8.14 -6.67
CA CYS A 39 -11.43 -7.47 -7.62
C CYS A 39 -12.13 -7.24 -8.97
N GLU A 40 -12.81 -8.26 -9.52
CA GLU A 40 -13.57 -8.16 -10.78
C GLU A 40 -14.65 -7.08 -10.68
N GLU A 41 -15.45 -7.09 -9.61
CA GLU A 41 -16.48 -6.09 -9.37
C GLU A 41 -15.91 -4.67 -9.34
N MET A 42 -14.81 -4.43 -8.64
CA MET A 42 -14.15 -3.12 -8.60
C MET A 42 -13.66 -2.67 -9.98
N LEU A 43 -13.03 -3.57 -10.74
CA LEU A 43 -12.59 -3.26 -12.11
C LEU A 43 -13.76 -2.94 -13.04
N GLN A 44 -14.86 -3.71 -12.95
CA GLN A 44 -16.09 -3.44 -13.73
C GLN A 44 -16.77 -2.13 -13.35
N GLN A 45 -16.65 -1.70 -12.09
CA GLN A 45 -17.17 -0.42 -11.59
C GLN A 45 -16.25 0.76 -11.92
N GLY A 46 -15.09 0.51 -12.55
CA GLY A 46 -14.20 1.54 -13.04
C GLY A 46 -13.02 1.86 -12.11
N ALA A 47 -12.61 0.93 -11.24
CA ALA A 47 -11.33 1.07 -10.54
C ALA A 47 -10.17 1.02 -11.54
N ASP A 48 -9.26 1.98 -11.45
CA ASP A 48 -8.06 2.07 -12.29
C ASP A 48 -6.89 1.27 -11.70
N LEU A 49 -6.91 1.05 -10.38
CA LEU A 49 -5.86 0.41 -9.60
C LEU A 49 -6.48 -0.39 -8.47
N ILE A 50 -5.97 -1.58 -8.17
CA ILE A 50 -6.41 -2.41 -7.04
C ILE A 50 -5.31 -2.41 -5.98
N ASP A 51 -5.65 -1.97 -4.77
CA ASP A 51 -4.73 -1.90 -3.62
C ASP A 51 -4.96 -3.07 -2.67
N ILE A 52 -3.99 -3.98 -2.57
CA ILE A 52 -4.10 -5.21 -1.77
C ILE A 52 -3.44 -4.99 -0.43
N GLY A 53 -4.22 -5.12 0.66
CA GLY A 53 -3.74 -5.02 2.04
C GLY A 53 -3.83 -6.35 2.81
N GLY A 54 -2.68 -6.86 3.27
CA GLY A 54 -2.59 -8.10 4.09
C GLY A 54 -2.52 -7.87 5.59
N CYS A 55 -2.27 -6.62 6.00
CA CYS A 55 -2.13 -6.22 7.40
C CYS A 55 -3.24 -5.23 7.78
N SER A 56 -3.99 -5.52 8.82
CA SER A 56 -4.99 -4.58 9.34
C SER A 56 -4.33 -3.56 10.27
N THR A 57 -4.50 -2.28 9.95
CA THR A 57 -4.10 -1.17 10.82
C THR A 57 -5.26 -0.62 11.66
N ARG A 58 -6.40 -1.34 11.71
CA ARG A 58 -7.55 -0.95 12.53
C ARG A 58 -7.18 -0.97 14.02
N PRO A 59 -7.68 -0.01 14.83
CA PRO A 59 -7.47 0.00 16.26
C PRO A 59 -7.83 -1.35 16.90
N ASN A 60 -6.99 -1.82 17.82
CA ASN A 60 -7.14 -3.08 18.57
C ASN A 60 -7.01 -4.38 17.76
N ASN A 61 -6.71 -4.34 16.47
CA ASN A 61 -6.35 -5.54 15.74
C ASN A 61 -4.84 -5.83 15.93
N PRO A 62 -4.47 -7.11 16.16
CA PRO A 62 -3.05 -7.47 16.18
C PRO A 62 -2.44 -7.22 14.79
N ILE A 63 -1.28 -6.59 14.77
CA ILE A 63 -0.53 -6.39 13.53
C ILE A 63 0.00 -7.75 13.07
N ALA A 64 -0.32 -8.12 11.83
CA ALA A 64 0.19 -9.35 11.22
C ALA A 64 1.72 -9.35 11.19
N THR A 65 2.33 -10.53 11.33
CA THR A 65 3.78 -10.69 11.08
C THR A 65 4.06 -10.53 9.59
N GLU A 66 5.34 -10.36 9.22
CA GLU A 66 5.77 -10.27 7.83
C GLU A 66 5.40 -11.55 7.05
N GLU A 67 5.59 -12.70 7.66
CA GLU A 67 5.26 -14.00 7.08
C GLU A 67 3.74 -14.14 6.84
N GLU A 68 2.93 -13.76 7.82
CA GLU A 68 1.47 -13.80 7.70
C GLU A 68 0.97 -12.86 6.60
N GLU A 69 1.57 -11.66 6.47
CA GLU A 69 1.23 -10.70 5.44
C GLU A 69 1.56 -11.25 4.05
N LEU A 70 2.76 -11.82 3.86
CA LEU A 70 3.18 -12.48 2.62
C LEU A 70 2.26 -13.65 2.25
N GLU A 71 1.92 -14.51 3.22
CA GLU A 71 1.01 -15.65 2.99
C GLU A 71 -0.38 -15.22 2.51
N ARG A 72 -0.83 -14.02 2.88
CA ARG A 72 -2.14 -13.47 2.48
C ARG A 72 -2.07 -12.78 1.12
N VAL A 73 -1.08 -11.92 0.91
CA VAL A 73 -1.01 -11.02 -0.25
C VAL A 73 -0.54 -11.75 -1.52
N ILE A 74 0.53 -12.55 -1.44
CA ILE A 74 1.16 -13.17 -2.62
C ILE A 74 0.20 -14.07 -3.42
N PRO A 75 -0.59 -14.98 -2.82
CA PRO A 75 -1.52 -15.79 -3.58
C PRO A 75 -2.59 -14.97 -4.32
N VAL A 76 -3.08 -13.90 -3.69
CA VAL A 76 -4.10 -13.01 -4.29
C VAL A 76 -3.50 -12.20 -5.43
N LEU A 77 -2.33 -11.61 -5.23
CA LEU A 77 -1.60 -10.88 -6.28
C LEU A 77 -1.39 -11.76 -7.52
N LYS A 78 -0.83 -12.96 -7.34
CA LYS A 78 -0.62 -13.93 -8.43
C LYS A 78 -1.91 -14.29 -9.16
N ALA A 79 -2.98 -14.49 -8.43
CA ALA A 79 -4.27 -14.84 -9.01
C ALA A 79 -4.84 -13.65 -9.81
N ILE A 80 -4.77 -12.41 -9.29
CA ILE A 80 -5.20 -11.21 -10.01
C ILE A 80 -4.38 -11.05 -11.29
N LYS A 81 -3.05 -11.11 -11.21
CA LYS A 81 -2.18 -10.97 -12.39
C LYS A 81 -2.43 -12.05 -13.45
N ARG A 82 -2.81 -13.24 -13.04
CA ARG A 82 -3.16 -14.35 -13.95
C ARG A 82 -4.50 -14.13 -14.64
N HIS A 83 -5.54 -13.69 -13.90
CA HIS A 83 -6.90 -13.54 -14.42
C HIS A 83 -7.14 -12.21 -15.11
N TYR A 84 -6.48 -11.14 -14.59
CA TYR A 84 -6.59 -9.77 -15.07
C TYR A 84 -5.20 -9.19 -15.34
N PRO A 85 -4.48 -9.65 -16.37
CA PRO A 85 -3.07 -9.31 -16.62
C PRO A 85 -2.83 -7.82 -16.86
N ASN A 86 -3.86 -7.07 -17.22
CA ASN A 86 -3.79 -5.61 -17.44
C ASN A 86 -4.21 -4.80 -16.21
N ALA A 87 -4.69 -5.44 -15.14
CA ALA A 87 -5.02 -4.73 -13.91
C ALA A 87 -3.74 -4.19 -13.26
N LEU A 88 -3.73 -2.90 -12.95
CA LEU A 88 -2.69 -2.31 -12.13
C LEU A 88 -2.92 -2.70 -10.67
N VAL A 89 -1.86 -3.14 -10.00
CA VAL A 89 -1.93 -3.57 -8.60
C VAL A 89 -0.98 -2.75 -7.74
N SER A 90 -1.52 -2.22 -6.67
CA SER A 90 -0.82 -1.60 -5.55
C SER A 90 -0.77 -2.56 -4.37
N ILE A 91 0.23 -2.43 -3.52
CA ILE A 91 0.34 -3.20 -2.27
C ILE A 91 0.39 -2.23 -1.09
N ASP A 92 -0.61 -2.35 -0.20
CA ASP A 92 -0.62 -1.64 1.08
C ASP A 92 0.29 -2.37 2.06
N THR A 93 1.49 -1.83 2.23
CA THR A 93 2.48 -2.36 3.16
C THR A 93 3.51 -1.32 3.57
N PHE A 94 3.91 -1.36 4.84
CA PHE A 94 5.02 -0.57 5.37
C PHE A 94 6.32 -1.38 5.52
N ARG A 95 6.36 -2.63 5.02
CA ARG A 95 7.51 -3.55 5.11
C ARG A 95 8.22 -3.68 3.77
N LYS A 96 9.49 -3.32 3.74
CA LYS A 96 10.32 -3.43 2.53
C LYS A 96 10.36 -4.85 1.94
N ASN A 97 10.44 -5.90 2.78
CA ASN A 97 10.53 -7.26 2.27
C ASN A 97 9.22 -7.72 1.62
N VAL A 98 8.06 -7.31 2.16
CA VAL A 98 6.74 -7.55 1.54
C VAL A 98 6.65 -6.80 0.22
N ALA A 99 6.99 -5.51 0.21
CA ALA A 99 7.02 -4.69 -1.00
C ALA A 99 7.89 -5.35 -2.08
N LYS A 100 9.11 -5.78 -1.73
CA LYS A 100 10.03 -6.46 -2.65
C LYS A 100 9.43 -7.72 -3.24
N ALA A 101 8.92 -8.63 -2.40
CA ALA A 101 8.32 -9.87 -2.86
C ALA A 101 7.14 -9.64 -3.79
N CYS A 102 6.30 -8.64 -3.49
CA CYS A 102 5.14 -8.32 -4.32
C CYS A 102 5.53 -7.67 -5.66
N VAL A 103 6.53 -6.79 -5.68
CA VAL A 103 7.05 -6.20 -6.93
C VAL A 103 7.67 -7.28 -7.83
N GLU A 104 8.39 -8.25 -7.26
CA GLU A 104 8.92 -9.41 -7.99
C GLU A 104 7.81 -10.28 -8.60
N GLU A 105 6.61 -10.29 -8.01
CA GLU A 105 5.42 -11.00 -8.52
C GLU A 105 4.50 -10.11 -9.38
N GLY A 106 4.93 -8.89 -9.70
CA GLY A 106 4.30 -8.01 -10.68
C GLY A 106 3.40 -6.91 -10.13
N ALA A 107 3.49 -6.56 -8.85
CA ALA A 107 2.88 -5.33 -8.36
C ALA A 107 3.56 -4.09 -8.96
N GLU A 108 2.78 -3.08 -9.34
CA GLU A 108 3.27 -1.87 -9.99
C GLU A 108 3.43 -0.67 -9.06
N ASN A 109 2.81 -0.71 -7.88
CA ASN A 109 2.84 0.40 -6.93
C ASN A 109 2.96 -0.13 -5.50
N ILE A 110 3.58 0.66 -4.63
CA ILE A 110 3.55 0.43 -3.18
C ILE A 110 2.84 1.59 -2.51
N ASN A 111 1.86 1.26 -1.67
CA ASN A 111 1.12 2.20 -0.83
C ASN A 111 1.60 2.02 0.61
N ASP A 112 2.34 3.01 1.13
CA ASP A 112 2.94 2.93 2.47
C ASP A 112 2.35 3.98 3.39
N ILE A 113 1.50 3.52 4.32
CA ILE A 113 0.86 4.36 5.34
C ILE A 113 1.83 5.04 6.29
N SER A 114 3.10 4.61 6.31
CA SER A 114 4.14 5.19 7.18
C SER A 114 5.02 6.21 6.48
N GLY A 115 4.92 6.30 5.14
CA GLY A 115 5.84 7.12 4.35
C GLY A 115 7.31 6.77 4.57
N GLY A 116 7.62 5.50 4.80
CA GLY A 116 8.98 5.00 5.01
C GLY A 116 9.49 5.08 6.45
N LEU A 117 8.64 5.47 7.43
CA LEU A 117 9.11 5.61 8.82
C LEU A 117 9.23 4.28 9.57
N PHE A 118 8.42 3.27 9.23
CA PHE A 118 8.38 2.01 9.99
C PHE A 118 9.44 1.00 9.53
N ASP A 119 9.91 1.10 8.30
CA ASP A 119 11.01 0.29 7.77
C ASP A 119 12.07 1.21 7.12
N PRO A 120 13.25 1.39 7.74
CA PRO A 120 14.31 2.24 7.18
C PRO A 120 14.82 1.81 5.80
N GLY A 121 14.55 0.56 5.40
CA GLY A 121 14.91 0.04 4.08
C GLY A 121 13.90 0.37 2.98
N MET A 122 12.70 0.88 3.33
CA MET A 122 11.65 1.13 2.35
C MET A 122 12.05 2.19 1.32
N LEU A 123 12.33 3.41 1.75
CA LEU A 123 12.67 4.50 0.81
C LEU A 123 13.90 4.20 -0.06
N PRO A 124 15.02 3.65 0.47
CA PRO A 124 16.12 3.19 -0.37
C PRO A 124 15.67 2.18 -1.43
N TYR A 125 14.88 1.17 -1.05
CA TYR A 125 14.39 0.16 -1.98
C TYR A 125 13.50 0.77 -3.09
N ILE A 126 12.56 1.62 -2.72
CA ILE A 126 11.67 2.32 -3.66
C ILE A 126 12.49 3.20 -4.63
N GLY A 127 13.41 4.00 -4.10
CA GLY A 127 14.24 4.92 -4.88
C GLY A 127 15.18 4.20 -5.84
N GLU A 128 15.92 3.18 -5.37
CA GLU A 128 16.87 2.40 -6.18
C GLU A 128 16.19 1.64 -7.33
N ASN A 129 14.95 1.19 -7.13
CA ASN A 129 14.22 0.40 -8.12
C ASN A 129 13.18 1.23 -8.90
N HIS A 130 13.06 2.53 -8.63
CA HIS A 130 12.13 3.45 -9.27
C HIS A 130 10.67 2.92 -9.28
N ILE A 131 10.21 2.44 -8.11
CA ILE A 131 8.87 1.88 -7.95
C ILE A 131 7.89 3.02 -7.66
N PRO A 132 6.78 3.17 -8.40
CA PRO A 132 5.71 4.10 -8.06
C PRO A 132 5.27 3.95 -6.60
N TYR A 133 5.10 5.07 -5.90
CA TYR A 133 4.97 5.04 -4.45
C TYR A 133 3.93 6.03 -3.94
N VAL A 134 3.00 5.53 -3.12
CA VAL A 134 2.11 6.38 -2.33
C VAL A 134 2.78 6.59 -0.97
N LEU A 135 3.16 7.83 -0.73
CA LEU A 135 3.83 8.29 0.48
C LEU A 135 2.80 8.96 1.37
N MET A 136 2.35 8.24 2.42
CA MET A 136 1.38 8.79 3.36
C MET A 136 2.06 9.39 4.59
N HIS A 137 1.55 10.54 5.02
CA HIS A 137 1.89 11.10 6.34
C HIS A 137 1.10 10.37 7.42
N CYS A 138 1.79 9.97 8.50
CA CYS A 138 1.15 9.51 9.74
C CYS A 138 1.95 9.96 10.96
N VAL A 139 1.31 9.91 12.13
CA VAL A 139 1.93 10.19 13.43
C VAL A 139 1.89 8.95 14.31
N GLY A 140 3.01 8.63 14.96
CA GLY A 140 3.11 7.46 15.85
C GLY A 140 3.43 6.17 15.10
N THR A 141 2.97 5.04 15.64
CA THR A 141 3.09 3.69 15.08
C THR A 141 1.70 3.15 14.72
N PRO A 142 1.58 2.02 14.00
CA PRO A 142 0.27 1.42 13.72
C PRO A 142 -0.61 1.20 14.97
N GLU A 143 0.02 0.91 16.12
CA GLU A 143 -0.70 0.72 17.38
C GLU A 143 -1.13 2.04 18.04
N THR A 144 -0.43 3.13 17.76
CA THR A 144 -0.59 4.40 18.50
C THR A 144 -1.11 5.54 17.65
N MET A 145 -1.05 5.45 16.30
CA MET A 145 -1.42 6.56 15.39
C MET A 145 -2.81 7.15 15.65
N HIS A 146 -3.77 6.34 16.13
CA HIS A 146 -5.11 6.80 16.47
C HIS A 146 -5.23 7.50 17.85
N GLN A 147 -4.13 7.56 18.61
CA GLN A 147 -4.09 8.16 19.96
C GLN A 147 -3.47 9.55 19.94
N TYR A 148 -2.84 9.94 18.85
CA TYR A 148 -2.19 11.23 18.69
C TYR A 148 -3.10 12.20 17.94
N SER A 149 -3.01 13.47 18.33
CA SER A 149 -3.44 14.59 17.51
C SER A 149 -2.26 15.53 17.34
N LEU A 150 -2.11 16.10 16.17
CA LEU A 150 -1.10 17.12 15.92
C LEU A 150 -1.53 18.42 16.57
N ASP A 151 -0.68 18.95 17.46
CA ASP A 151 -0.84 20.31 18.00
C ASP A 151 -0.07 21.31 17.12
N GLY A 152 -0.64 22.50 16.91
CA GLY A 152 0.00 23.57 16.15
C GLY A 152 -0.39 23.63 14.69
N ASP A 153 0.54 24.04 13.82
CA ASP A 153 0.30 24.18 12.38
C ASP A 153 0.45 22.83 11.68
N ILE A 154 -0.69 22.14 11.53
CA ILE A 154 -0.78 20.84 10.87
C ILE A 154 -0.26 20.92 9.42
N HIS A 155 -0.57 21.99 8.68
CA HIS A 155 -0.13 22.12 7.30
C HIS A 155 1.40 22.17 7.22
N GLN A 156 2.04 22.96 8.10
CA GLN A 156 3.49 23.06 8.14
C GLN A 156 4.13 21.70 8.48
N THR A 157 3.58 20.99 9.46
CA THR A 157 4.07 19.67 9.89
C THR A 157 4.03 18.65 8.75
N VAL A 158 2.89 18.57 8.05
CA VAL A 158 2.69 17.64 6.91
C VAL A 158 3.62 18.03 5.75
N LEU A 159 3.76 19.31 5.42
CA LEU A 159 4.66 19.76 4.35
C LEU A 159 6.12 19.46 4.66
N GLU A 160 6.59 19.69 5.90
CA GLU A 160 7.95 19.35 6.31
C GLU A 160 8.22 17.86 6.29
N PHE A 161 7.22 17.05 6.63
CA PHE A 161 7.32 15.60 6.49
C PHE A 161 7.53 15.21 5.02
N PHE A 162 6.65 15.65 4.13
CA PHE A 162 6.76 15.34 2.71
C PHE A 162 8.08 15.82 2.11
N GLN A 163 8.50 17.03 2.45
CA GLN A 163 9.78 17.55 1.96
C GLN A 163 10.94 16.61 2.32
N ARG A 164 11.04 16.20 3.58
CA ARG A 164 12.11 15.30 4.03
C ARG A 164 12.10 13.96 3.30
N GLN A 165 10.92 13.34 3.15
CA GLN A 165 10.81 12.03 2.54
C GLN A 165 11.02 12.09 1.02
N CYS A 166 10.52 13.15 0.36
CA CYS A 166 10.77 13.39 -1.05
C CYS A 166 12.23 13.68 -1.34
N ASP A 167 12.93 14.46 -0.49
CA ASP A 167 14.37 14.71 -0.65
C ASP A 167 15.18 13.40 -0.65
N VAL A 168 14.78 12.43 0.20
CA VAL A 168 15.40 11.10 0.20
C VAL A 168 15.17 10.39 -1.14
N LEU A 169 13.94 10.34 -1.64
CA LEU A 169 13.62 9.68 -2.92
C LEU A 169 14.27 10.40 -4.11
N GLU A 170 14.29 11.73 -4.11
CA GLU A 170 14.97 12.54 -5.13
C GLU A 170 16.47 12.28 -5.17
N SER A 171 17.11 11.95 -4.04
CA SER A 171 18.53 11.57 -4.00
C SER A 171 18.84 10.32 -4.84
N TYR A 172 17.83 9.48 -5.09
CA TYR A 172 17.89 8.33 -6.01
C TYR A 172 17.40 8.67 -7.43
N GLY A 173 17.01 9.93 -7.70
CA GLY A 173 16.40 10.34 -8.98
C GLY A 173 14.98 9.79 -9.17
N HIS A 174 14.27 9.48 -8.07
CA HIS A 174 12.91 8.96 -8.10
C HIS A 174 11.89 10.09 -7.88
N HIS A 175 10.90 10.19 -8.78
CA HIS A 175 9.90 11.27 -8.80
C HIS A 175 8.45 10.76 -8.99
N ASP A 176 8.25 9.45 -9.13
CA ASP A 176 6.90 8.87 -9.31
C ASP A 176 6.26 8.62 -7.93
N ILE A 177 5.83 9.72 -7.30
CA ILE A 177 5.36 9.78 -5.91
C ILE A 177 3.95 10.39 -5.89
N ILE A 178 3.04 9.72 -5.19
CA ILE A 178 1.72 10.24 -4.84
C ILE A 178 1.76 10.59 -3.35
N LEU A 179 1.41 11.84 -3.01
CA LEU A 179 1.39 12.31 -1.63
C LEU A 179 -0.01 12.12 -1.02
N ASP A 180 -0.08 11.40 0.09
CA ASP A 180 -1.30 11.22 0.87
C ASP A 180 -1.15 11.93 2.24
N PRO A 181 -1.95 12.96 2.52
CA PRO A 181 -1.85 13.68 3.80
C PRO A 181 -2.29 12.85 5.02
N GLY A 182 -2.82 11.65 4.83
CA GLY A 182 -3.19 10.74 5.91
C GLY A 182 -4.33 11.27 6.79
N ILE A 183 -5.35 11.88 6.19
CA ILE A 183 -6.48 12.46 6.94
C ILE A 183 -7.16 11.36 7.77
N GLY A 184 -7.14 11.53 9.10
CA GLY A 184 -7.67 10.56 10.07
C GLY A 184 -6.63 9.60 10.68
N PHE A 185 -5.35 9.78 10.34
CA PHE A 185 -4.23 8.98 10.85
C PHE A 185 -3.25 9.85 11.68
N GLY A 186 -3.78 10.61 12.65
CA GLY A 186 -2.99 11.46 13.55
C GLY A 186 -3.57 12.83 13.77
#